data_7abf92c82816c4941b47d1c5ee22a704
#
_entry.id   7abf92c82816c4941b47d1c5ee22a704
#
_cell.length_a   1.000
_cell.length_b   1.000
_cell.length_c   1.000
_cell.angle_alpha   90.00
_cell.angle_beta   90.00
_cell.angle_gamma   90.00
#
_symmetry.space_group_name_H-M   'P 1'
#
loop_
_entity.id
_entity.type
_entity.pdbx_description
1 polymer ?
#
loop_
_entity_poly.entity_id
_entity_poly.type
_entity_poly.pdbx_seq_one_letter_code
_entity_poly.pdbx_strand_id
1 'polypeptide(L)'
;RQMLPNIKFRKAEIIDINLKKKNVVLAQGFRKRLHNIDYDHLVIALGQESNQSIIPGLEHHSFTMRTLEDAYNVRNHLIGCFELADVTLDKKLKKRLLNIVVVGGGFSGVETIGELKEMSGRLLSYYKNISENELKFHIVEFSDKLLPELSDEISEYTLSVFKKRKINIHLKTALKEVSIYKVFLSNGRSIETNTIISTIGSTVSKIIKQSGLPLKNGKIITNEFLQVLHLENVWAIGDSALIPNKLDINDYPYSPPTAQFAVRQAKLLAKNIILKNMKKNLREFRYKSKGSLASLGSKKGVGKIYFFNVKGLLAWII
;
A
#
# COMPACT_ATOMS: atom_id res chain seq x y z
N ARG A 1 -10.40 16.58 -16.95
CA ARG A 1 -11.64 17.34 -17.26
C ARG A 1 -12.23 16.96 -18.62
N GLN A 2 -11.44 16.77 -19.67
CA GLN A 2 -11.94 16.41 -21.01
C GLN A 2 -12.63 15.04 -21.06
N MET A 3 -12.21 14.07 -20.22
CA MET A 3 -12.78 12.71 -20.18
C MET A 3 -14.11 12.61 -19.42
N LEU A 4 -14.49 13.63 -18.66
CA LEU A 4 -15.68 13.63 -17.78
C LEU A 4 -16.41 15.00 -17.86
N PRO A 5 -17.03 15.33 -19.01
CA PRO A 5 -17.57 16.68 -19.27
C PRO A 5 -18.70 17.08 -18.31
N ASN A 6 -19.45 16.11 -17.80
CA ASN A 6 -20.61 16.37 -16.92
C ASN A 6 -20.27 16.27 -15.41
N ILE A 7 -18.99 16.16 -15.06
CA ILE A 7 -18.56 16.02 -13.67
C ILE A 7 -17.84 17.27 -13.20
N LYS A 8 -18.26 17.83 -12.07
CA LYS A 8 -17.57 18.93 -11.39
C LYS A 8 -16.41 18.35 -10.56
N PHE A 9 -15.19 18.48 -11.05
CA PHE A 9 -14.00 18.13 -10.28
C PHE A 9 -13.62 19.25 -9.32
N ARG A 10 -13.46 18.93 -8.02
CA ARG A 10 -12.97 19.86 -6.99
C ARG A 10 -11.74 19.29 -6.32
N LYS A 11 -10.58 19.91 -6.51
CA LYS A 11 -9.36 19.57 -5.74
C LYS A 11 -9.48 20.27 -4.38
N ALA A 12 -9.71 19.49 -3.33
CA ALA A 12 -9.89 19.97 -1.96
C ALA A 12 -9.56 18.89 -0.96
N GLU A 13 -9.24 19.28 0.26
CA GLU A 13 -9.10 18.39 1.41
C GLU A 13 -10.50 18.17 2.03
N ILE A 14 -10.87 16.92 2.31
CA ILE A 14 -12.10 16.60 3.03
C ILE A 14 -11.83 16.81 4.52
N ILE A 15 -12.62 17.65 5.17
CA ILE A 15 -12.45 18.00 6.60
C ILE A 15 -13.43 17.23 7.47
N ASP A 16 -14.67 17.05 7.00
CA ASP A 16 -15.71 16.34 7.74
C ASP A 16 -16.74 15.71 6.82
N ILE A 17 -17.36 14.63 7.29
CA ILE A 17 -18.50 13.95 6.66
C ILE A 17 -19.64 13.95 7.65
N ASN A 18 -20.64 14.81 7.47
CA ASN A 18 -21.79 14.88 8.35
C ASN A 18 -22.96 14.05 7.78
N LEU A 19 -23.13 12.86 8.30
CA LEU A 19 -24.16 11.91 7.86
C LEU A 19 -25.58 12.38 8.19
N LYS A 20 -25.75 13.11 9.31
CA LYS A 20 -27.09 13.61 9.75
C LYS A 20 -27.55 14.77 8.88
N LYS A 21 -26.67 15.74 8.58
CA LYS A 21 -26.98 16.90 7.74
C LYS A 21 -26.84 16.57 6.25
N LYS A 22 -26.38 15.40 5.88
CA LYS A 22 -26.11 14.97 4.50
C LYS A 22 -25.21 15.94 3.74
N ASN A 23 -24.13 16.38 4.36
CA ASN A 23 -23.14 17.24 3.71
C ASN A 23 -21.70 16.81 4.01
N VAL A 24 -20.79 17.24 3.15
CA VAL A 24 -19.34 17.06 3.28
C VAL A 24 -18.69 18.43 3.36
N VAL A 25 -17.82 18.63 4.34
CA VAL A 25 -17.04 19.85 4.52
C VAL A 25 -15.70 19.70 3.81
N LEU A 26 -15.40 20.62 2.91
CA LEU A 26 -14.15 20.67 2.14
C LEU A 26 -13.35 21.91 2.51
N ALA A 27 -12.01 21.77 2.58
CA ALA A 27 -11.09 22.89 2.61
C ALA A 27 -10.42 23.05 1.24
N GLN A 28 -10.51 24.22 0.63
CA GLN A 28 -10.01 24.48 -0.71
C GLN A 28 -9.09 25.71 -0.77
N GLY A 29 -8.07 25.61 -1.62
CA GLY A 29 -7.11 26.68 -1.89
C GLY A 29 -6.08 26.86 -0.78
N PHE A 30 -5.13 27.78 -0.99
CA PHE A 30 -4.02 28.05 -0.06
C PHE A 30 -4.47 28.53 1.32
N ARG A 31 -5.61 29.23 1.37
CA ARG A 31 -6.19 29.71 2.64
C ARG A 31 -7.16 28.73 3.29
N LYS A 32 -7.23 27.50 2.80
CA LYS A 32 -8.11 26.42 3.31
C LYS A 32 -9.55 26.90 3.60
N ARG A 33 -10.14 27.63 2.66
CA ARG A 33 -11.54 28.08 2.79
C ARG A 33 -12.46 26.87 2.87
N LEU A 34 -13.36 26.89 3.85
CA LEU A 34 -14.32 25.82 4.06
C LEU A 34 -15.53 25.97 3.13
N HIS A 35 -15.97 24.87 2.57
CA HIS A 35 -17.16 24.78 1.73
C HIS A 35 -17.97 23.57 2.15
N ASN A 36 -19.28 23.73 2.30
CA ASN A 36 -20.21 22.63 2.50
C ASN A 36 -20.76 22.18 1.15
N ILE A 37 -20.85 20.88 0.95
CA ILE A 37 -21.47 20.28 -0.23
C ILE A 37 -22.51 19.29 0.26
N ASP A 38 -23.77 19.60 -0.02
CA ASP A 38 -24.89 18.70 0.24
C ASP A 38 -24.91 17.57 -0.79
N TYR A 39 -25.45 16.42 -0.42
CA TYR A 39 -25.54 15.26 -1.28
C TYR A 39 -26.89 14.51 -1.15
N ASP A 40 -27.39 14.01 -2.26
CA ASP A 40 -28.44 13.00 -2.30
C ASP A 40 -27.87 11.59 -2.14
N HIS A 41 -26.72 11.35 -2.78
CA HIS A 41 -25.93 10.14 -2.63
C HIS A 41 -24.47 10.49 -2.31
N LEU A 42 -23.90 9.83 -1.31
CA LEU A 42 -22.48 9.93 -0.97
C LEU A 42 -21.77 8.63 -1.34
N VAL A 43 -20.67 8.74 -2.11
CA VAL A 43 -19.78 7.61 -2.39
C VAL A 43 -18.44 7.84 -1.71
N ILE A 44 -18.06 6.94 -0.82
CA ILE A 44 -16.77 6.97 -0.11
C ILE A 44 -15.80 6.04 -0.82
N ALA A 45 -14.75 6.62 -1.40
CA ALA A 45 -13.71 5.93 -2.15
C ALA A 45 -12.31 6.45 -1.76
N LEU A 46 -12.09 6.74 -0.47
CA LEU A 46 -10.89 7.39 0.05
C LEU A 46 -9.68 6.44 0.18
N GLY A 47 -9.88 5.15 -0.07
CA GLY A 47 -8.83 4.15 0.06
C GLY A 47 -8.39 3.96 1.52
N GLN A 48 -7.13 3.65 1.70
CA GLN A 48 -6.49 3.47 3.01
C GLN A 48 -5.24 4.32 3.13
N GLU A 49 -4.82 4.60 4.35
CA GLU A 49 -3.58 5.28 4.71
C GLU A 49 -2.63 4.31 5.41
N SER A 50 -1.35 4.62 5.46
CA SER A 50 -0.38 3.89 6.26
C SER A 50 -0.65 4.10 7.74
N ASN A 51 -0.76 3.03 8.51
CA ASN A 51 -0.89 3.11 9.96
C ASN A 51 0.47 2.87 10.61
N GLN A 52 1.24 3.94 10.76
CA GLN A 52 2.58 3.86 11.33
C GLN A 52 2.59 3.88 12.87
N SER A 53 1.47 4.21 13.52
CA SER A 53 1.37 4.22 14.98
C SER A 53 1.34 2.83 15.64
N ILE A 54 1.30 1.77 14.82
CA ILE A 54 1.27 0.37 15.31
C ILE A 54 2.58 -0.08 15.95
N ILE A 55 3.69 0.60 15.68
CA ILE A 55 5.01 0.27 16.20
C ILE A 55 5.68 1.54 16.70
N PRO A 56 6.22 1.53 17.94
CA PRO A 56 6.92 2.68 18.49
C PRO A 56 8.03 3.21 17.57
N GLY A 57 8.04 4.52 17.33
CA GLY A 57 9.02 5.22 16.52
C GLY A 57 8.89 5.08 15.00
N LEU A 58 8.01 4.20 14.50
CA LEU A 58 7.85 3.96 13.05
C LEU A 58 7.39 5.23 12.31
N GLU A 59 6.46 5.98 12.87
CA GLU A 59 5.94 7.22 12.28
C GLU A 59 7.01 8.30 12.09
N HIS A 60 7.96 8.40 13.02
CA HIS A 60 8.96 9.46 13.03
C HIS A 60 10.26 9.10 12.32
N HIS A 61 10.52 7.82 12.13
CA HIS A 61 11.84 7.34 11.69
C HIS A 61 11.79 6.42 10.46
N SER A 62 10.65 6.33 9.79
CA SER A 62 10.55 5.54 8.55
C SER A 62 9.82 6.29 7.44
N PHE A 63 10.09 5.88 6.21
CA PHE A 63 9.35 6.26 5.03
C PHE A 63 8.17 5.31 4.81
N THR A 64 7.11 5.82 4.21
CA THR A 64 6.04 5.02 3.61
C THR A 64 6.29 4.83 2.11
N MET A 65 5.57 3.89 1.48
CA MET A 65 5.61 3.68 0.03
C MET A 65 4.18 3.48 -0.50
N ARG A 66 3.40 4.56 -0.47
CA ARG A 66 1.99 4.51 -0.87
C ARG A 66 1.62 5.56 -1.92
N THR A 67 2.29 6.69 -1.91
CA THR A 67 2.05 7.80 -2.82
C THR A 67 3.25 8.06 -3.73
N LEU A 68 3.03 8.81 -4.81
CA LEU A 68 4.14 9.27 -5.66
C LEU A 68 5.12 10.16 -4.89
N GLU A 69 4.61 10.95 -3.95
CA GLU A 69 5.43 11.78 -3.05
C GLU A 69 6.36 10.92 -2.18
N ASP A 70 5.84 9.82 -1.60
CA ASP A 70 6.65 8.87 -0.85
C ASP A 70 7.80 8.32 -1.71
N ALA A 71 7.51 7.94 -2.96
CA ALA A 71 8.52 7.42 -3.87
C ALA A 71 9.61 8.47 -4.18
N TYR A 72 9.23 9.74 -4.36
CA TYR A 72 10.20 10.83 -4.52
C TYR A 72 11.03 11.06 -3.26
N ASN A 73 10.42 11.01 -2.08
CA ASN A 73 11.10 11.19 -0.81
C ASN A 73 12.12 10.07 -0.57
N VAL A 74 11.74 8.82 -0.77
CA VAL A 74 12.65 7.67 -0.66
C VAL A 74 13.78 7.76 -1.67
N ARG A 75 13.51 8.10 -2.93
CA ARG A 75 14.51 8.27 -3.97
C ARG A 75 15.53 9.35 -3.59
N ASN A 76 15.06 10.53 -3.22
CA ASN A 76 15.95 11.67 -2.88
C ASN A 76 16.77 11.38 -1.61
N HIS A 77 16.13 10.75 -0.60
CA HIS A 77 16.85 10.30 0.60
C HIS A 77 17.97 9.31 0.26
N LEU A 78 17.69 8.32 -0.60
CA LEU A 78 18.68 7.33 -0.99
C LEU A 78 19.86 7.97 -1.74
N ILE A 79 19.58 8.91 -2.66
CA ILE A 79 20.63 9.68 -3.36
C ILE A 79 21.50 10.43 -2.33
N GLY A 80 20.90 11.14 -1.38
CA GLY A 80 21.64 11.84 -0.33
C GLY A 80 22.46 10.90 0.56
N CYS A 81 21.97 9.69 0.85
CA CYS A 81 22.73 8.65 1.54
C CYS A 81 23.98 8.23 0.73
N PHE A 82 23.86 8.07 -0.59
CA PHE A 82 24.99 7.73 -1.45
C PHE A 82 26.00 8.88 -1.54
N GLU A 83 25.54 10.12 -1.73
CA GLU A 83 26.41 11.31 -1.74
C GLU A 83 27.24 11.42 -0.47
N LEU A 84 26.60 11.28 0.70
CA LEU A 84 27.30 11.34 1.98
C LEU A 84 28.20 10.13 2.21
N ALA A 85 27.79 8.93 1.80
CA ALA A 85 28.58 7.71 1.93
C ALA A 85 29.84 7.73 1.06
N ASP A 86 29.79 8.42 -0.10
CA ASP A 86 30.93 8.54 -1.00
C ASP A 86 32.08 9.41 -0.44
N VAL A 87 31.73 10.42 0.37
CA VAL A 87 32.70 11.41 0.87
C VAL A 87 33.06 11.22 2.35
N THR A 88 32.29 10.48 3.14
CA THR A 88 32.54 10.34 4.57
C THR A 88 33.72 9.45 4.89
N LEU A 89 34.52 9.85 5.86
CA LEU A 89 35.60 9.03 6.43
C LEU A 89 35.14 8.17 7.63
N ASP A 90 33.94 8.44 8.16
CA ASP A 90 33.36 7.65 9.24
C ASP A 90 32.80 6.34 8.70
N LYS A 91 33.50 5.24 8.95
CA LYS A 91 33.12 3.90 8.53
C LYS A 91 31.78 3.42 9.12
N LYS A 92 31.42 3.85 10.35
CA LYS A 92 30.16 3.49 10.99
C LYS A 92 29.00 4.22 10.32
N LEU A 93 29.18 5.51 10.06
CA LEU A 93 28.22 6.30 9.32
C LEU A 93 28.02 5.73 7.91
N LYS A 94 29.11 5.48 7.16
CA LYS A 94 29.06 4.89 5.81
C LYS A 94 28.27 3.60 5.78
N LYS A 95 28.57 2.67 6.70
CA LYS A 95 27.85 1.40 6.81
C LYS A 95 26.36 1.61 7.04
N ARG A 96 25.97 2.55 7.88
CA ARG A 96 24.58 2.85 8.21
C ARG A 96 23.82 3.50 7.06
N LEU A 97 24.49 4.39 6.30
CA LEU A 97 23.93 5.03 5.09
C LEU A 97 23.64 4.01 3.97
N LEU A 98 24.49 2.97 3.86
CA LEU A 98 24.38 1.94 2.83
C LEU A 98 23.59 0.71 3.25
N ASN A 99 23.03 0.71 4.45
CA ASN A 99 22.06 -0.28 4.92
C ASN A 99 20.63 0.20 4.65
N ILE A 100 19.82 -0.63 3.99
CA ILE A 100 18.43 -0.33 3.62
C ILE A 100 17.54 -1.41 4.18
N VAL A 101 16.53 -1.03 4.95
CA VAL A 101 15.58 -1.95 5.59
C VAL A 101 14.18 -1.69 5.06
N VAL A 102 13.54 -2.72 4.49
CA VAL A 102 12.12 -2.73 4.12
C VAL A 102 11.38 -3.63 5.09
N VAL A 103 10.30 -3.12 5.68
CA VAL A 103 9.46 -3.83 6.63
C VAL A 103 8.15 -4.20 5.97
N GLY A 104 7.85 -5.49 5.93
CA GLY A 104 6.73 -6.11 5.23
C GLY A 104 7.18 -6.91 4.01
N GLY A 105 6.78 -8.18 3.95
CA GLY A 105 7.11 -9.11 2.86
C GLY A 105 5.95 -9.39 1.90
N GLY A 106 4.88 -8.59 1.95
CA GLY A 106 3.79 -8.61 0.97
C GLY A 106 4.18 -7.96 -0.36
N PHE A 107 3.22 -7.78 -1.27
CA PHE A 107 3.45 -7.22 -2.62
C PHE A 107 4.27 -5.93 -2.58
N SER A 108 3.82 -4.94 -1.80
CA SER A 108 4.47 -3.62 -1.72
C SER A 108 5.93 -3.71 -1.26
N GLY A 109 6.21 -4.52 -0.23
CA GLY A 109 7.57 -4.65 0.31
C GLY A 109 8.52 -5.37 -0.64
N VAL A 110 8.04 -6.43 -1.27
CA VAL A 110 8.81 -7.21 -2.25
C VAL A 110 9.16 -6.36 -3.47
N GLU A 111 8.19 -5.60 -4.00
CA GLU A 111 8.42 -4.69 -5.13
C GLU A 111 9.36 -3.54 -4.74
N THR A 112 9.12 -2.92 -3.58
CA THR A 112 9.96 -1.83 -3.08
C THR A 112 11.42 -2.24 -2.96
N ILE A 113 11.73 -3.36 -2.31
CA ILE A 113 13.13 -3.79 -2.13
C ILE A 113 13.77 -4.20 -3.45
N GLY A 114 12.98 -4.79 -4.37
CA GLY A 114 13.41 -5.13 -5.71
C GLY A 114 13.87 -3.89 -6.50
N GLU A 115 13.07 -2.84 -6.53
CA GLU A 115 13.36 -1.59 -7.22
C GLU A 115 14.49 -0.79 -6.54
N LEU A 116 14.55 -0.76 -5.21
CA LEU A 116 15.63 -0.11 -4.49
C LEU A 116 16.99 -0.77 -4.77
N LYS A 117 17.04 -2.10 -4.89
CA LYS A 117 18.25 -2.81 -5.29
C LYS A 117 18.69 -2.45 -6.70
N GLU A 118 17.74 -2.33 -7.65
CA GLU A 118 18.04 -1.89 -9.02
C GLU A 118 18.53 -0.43 -9.08
N MET A 119 17.83 0.45 -8.38
CA MET A 119 18.22 1.86 -8.30
C MET A 119 19.62 2.01 -7.71
N SER A 120 19.89 1.33 -6.60
CA SER A 120 21.21 1.38 -5.95
C SER A 120 22.32 0.85 -6.85
N GLY A 121 22.06 -0.22 -7.61
CA GLY A 121 23.01 -0.73 -8.59
C GLY A 121 23.36 0.29 -9.69
N ARG A 122 22.35 1.06 -10.15
CA ARG A 122 22.59 2.18 -11.09
C ARG A 122 23.36 3.35 -10.46
N LEU A 123 23.07 3.67 -9.21
CA LEU A 123 23.75 4.74 -8.49
C LEU A 123 25.27 4.47 -8.32
N LEU A 124 25.68 3.22 -8.14
CA LEU A 124 27.10 2.85 -7.99
C LEU A 124 27.99 3.36 -9.13
N SER A 125 27.46 3.52 -10.34
CA SER A 125 28.25 4.05 -11.47
C SER A 125 28.64 5.53 -11.29
N TYR A 126 27.94 6.25 -10.43
CA TYR A 126 28.19 7.68 -10.15
C TYR A 126 29.06 7.91 -8.90
N TYR A 127 29.13 6.93 -7.97
CA TYR A 127 29.79 7.05 -6.66
C TYR A 127 30.96 6.07 -6.55
N LYS A 128 32.15 6.52 -6.90
CA LYS A 128 33.37 5.67 -7.07
C LYS A 128 33.94 5.12 -5.77
N ASN A 129 33.67 5.78 -4.65
CA ASN A 129 34.18 5.35 -3.34
C ASN A 129 33.23 4.35 -2.64
N ILE A 130 32.16 3.91 -3.32
CA ILE A 130 31.21 2.92 -2.79
C ILE A 130 31.30 1.64 -3.61
N SER A 131 31.60 0.52 -2.95
CA SER A 131 31.58 -0.80 -3.58
C SER A 131 30.22 -1.49 -3.42
N GLU A 132 29.85 -2.37 -4.36
CA GLU A 132 28.59 -3.12 -4.28
C GLU A 132 28.48 -3.96 -3.01
N ASN A 133 29.61 -4.45 -2.48
CA ASN A 133 29.62 -5.28 -1.27
C ASN A 133 29.31 -4.50 0.01
N GLU A 134 29.43 -3.17 0.01
CA GLU A 134 29.07 -2.30 1.14
C GLU A 134 27.54 -2.11 1.24
N LEU A 135 26.80 -2.25 0.12
CA LEU A 135 25.34 -2.14 0.10
C LEU A 135 24.71 -3.36 0.75
N LYS A 136 23.86 -3.12 1.74
CA LYS A 136 23.08 -4.16 2.41
C LYS A 136 21.59 -3.86 2.32
N PHE A 137 20.84 -4.86 1.91
CA PHE A 137 19.38 -4.81 1.81
C PHE A 137 18.79 -5.84 2.75
N HIS A 138 17.79 -5.42 3.51
CA HIS A 138 17.09 -6.27 4.47
C HIS A 138 15.60 -6.18 4.23
N ILE A 139 14.92 -7.32 4.14
CA ILE A 139 13.46 -7.41 4.20
C ILE A 139 13.07 -8.14 5.49
N VAL A 140 12.19 -7.50 6.26
CA VAL A 140 11.71 -8.03 7.55
C VAL A 140 10.24 -8.38 7.39
N GLU A 141 9.90 -9.66 7.62
CA GLU A 141 8.55 -10.20 7.47
C GLU A 141 8.15 -11.01 8.70
N PHE A 142 6.96 -10.71 9.22
CA PHE A 142 6.38 -11.40 10.37
C PHE A 142 6.00 -12.86 10.05
N SER A 143 5.50 -13.10 8.84
CA SER A 143 5.08 -14.41 8.36
C SER A 143 6.30 -15.33 8.15
N ASP A 144 6.04 -16.60 7.94
CA ASP A 144 7.05 -17.60 7.60
C ASP A 144 7.45 -17.60 6.12
N LYS A 145 6.80 -16.78 5.28
CA LYS A 145 7.07 -16.67 3.84
C LYS A 145 6.88 -15.24 3.32
N LEU A 146 7.52 -14.92 2.20
CA LEU A 146 7.24 -13.73 1.41
C LEU A 146 6.00 -13.95 0.53
N LEU A 147 5.25 -12.86 0.22
CA LEU A 147 4.01 -12.93 -0.56
C LEU A 147 3.02 -13.94 0.02
N PRO A 148 2.63 -13.82 1.29
CA PRO A 148 1.82 -14.83 2.00
C PRO A 148 0.48 -15.12 1.32
N GLU A 149 -0.03 -14.21 0.50
CA GLU A 149 -1.26 -14.38 -0.27
C GLU A 149 -1.11 -15.27 -1.50
N LEU A 150 0.12 -15.63 -1.87
CA LEU A 150 0.42 -16.49 -3.00
C LEU A 150 0.83 -17.92 -2.56
N SER A 151 0.96 -18.82 -3.52
CA SER A 151 1.34 -20.21 -3.27
C SER A 151 2.78 -20.32 -2.72
N ASP A 152 3.07 -21.41 -2.02
CA ASP A 152 4.41 -21.68 -1.50
C ASP A 152 5.46 -21.72 -2.61
N GLU A 153 5.11 -22.29 -3.76
CA GLU A 153 5.97 -22.28 -4.96
C GLU A 153 6.43 -20.89 -5.40
N ILE A 154 5.52 -19.90 -5.35
CA ILE A 154 5.83 -18.48 -5.68
C ILE A 154 6.72 -17.87 -4.59
N SER A 155 6.41 -18.14 -3.33
CA SER A 155 7.21 -17.68 -2.20
C SER A 155 8.64 -18.22 -2.26
N GLU A 156 8.82 -19.52 -2.48
CA GLU A 156 10.13 -20.17 -2.60
C GLU A 156 10.94 -19.58 -3.77
N TYR A 157 10.30 -19.38 -4.92
CA TYR A 157 10.96 -18.73 -6.05
C TYR A 157 11.39 -17.29 -5.68
N THR A 158 10.55 -16.52 -5.02
CA THR A 158 10.87 -15.16 -4.56
C THR A 158 12.05 -15.16 -3.61
N LEU A 159 12.08 -16.10 -2.64
CA LEU A 159 13.21 -16.31 -1.74
C LEU A 159 14.50 -16.63 -2.50
N SER A 160 14.43 -17.52 -3.51
CA SER A 160 15.59 -17.90 -4.31
C SER A 160 16.16 -16.71 -5.09
N VAL A 161 15.29 -15.88 -5.69
CA VAL A 161 15.68 -14.67 -6.41
C VAL A 161 16.33 -13.66 -5.47
N PHE A 162 15.76 -13.41 -4.32
CA PHE A 162 16.30 -12.44 -3.35
C PHE A 162 17.61 -12.90 -2.72
N LYS A 163 17.77 -14.19 -2.44
CA LYS A 163 19.07 -14.75 -2.00
C LYS A 163 20.16 -14.55 -3.06
N LYS A 164 19.87 -14.85 -4.34
CA LYS A 164 20.81 -14.61 -5.45
C LYS A 164 21.18 -13.13 -5.60
N ARG A 165 20.25 -12.24 -5.27
CA ARG A 165 20.46 -10.78 -5.28
C ARG A 165 21.10 -10.24 -4.01
N LYS A 166 21.54 -11.12 -3.10
CA LYS A 166 22.18 -10.77 -1.82
C LYS A 166 21.29 -9.86 -0.93
N ILE A 167 19.98 -10.10 -0.93
CA ILE A 167 19.03 -9.46 -0.01
C ILE A 167 18.94 -10.35 1.24
N ASN A 168 19.14 -9.76 2.41
CA ASN A 168 19.00 -10.43 3.70
C ASN A 168 17.52 -10.54 4.07
N ILE A 169 17.03 -11.76 4.21
CA ILE A 169 15.61 -12.05 4.45
C ILE A 169 15.44 -12.48 5.91
N HIS A 170 14.56 -11.79 6.63
CA HIS A 170 14.23 -12.06 8.03
C HIS A 170 12.76 -12.47 8.12
N LEU A 171 12.48 -13.76 7.96
CA LEU A 171 11.14 -14.34 8.13
C LEU A 171 10.86 -14.65 9.62
N LYS A 172 9.59 -14.86 9.97
CA LYS A 172 9.12 -15.10 11.35
C LYS A 172 9.66 -14.06 12.32
N THR A 173 9.82 -12.82 11.81
CA THR A 173 10.49 -11.75 12.53
C THR A 173 9.65 -10.49 12.47
N ALA A 174 9.11 -10.08 13.61
CA ALA A 174 8.38 -8.84 13.74
C ALA A 174 9.33 -7.65 14.00
N LEU A 175 8.97 -6.48 13.48
CA LEU A 175 9.54 -5.22 13.92
C LEU A 175 8.95 -4.86 15.29
N LYS A 176 9.79 -4.58 16.29
CA LYS A 176 9.35 -4.20 17.63
C LYS A 176 9.36 -2.70 17.86
N GLU A 177 10.40 -2.05 17.40
CA GLU A 177 10.64 -0.63 17.64
C GLU A 177 11.57 -0.07 16.56
N VAL A 178 11.42 1.21 16.29
CA VAL A 178 12.31 1.98 15.39
C VAL A 178 12.85 3.19 16.14
N SER A 179 14.13 3.40 16.06
CA SER A 179 14.78 4.64 16.47
C SER A 179 15.43 5.34 15.26
N ILE A 180 15.96 6.53 15.46
CA ILE A 180 16.49 7.40 14.40
C ILE A 180 17.50 6.72 13.45
N TYR A 181 18.24 5.69 13.93
CA TYR A 181 19.25 4.99 13.14
C TYR A 181 19.21 3.47 13.31
N LYS A 182 18.14 2.91 13.83
CA LYS A 182 18.13 1.51 14.20
C LYS A 182 16.73 0.92 14.22
N VAL A 183 16.60 -0.31 13.74
CA VAL A 183 15.41 -1.14 13.89
C VAL A 183 15.68 -2.25 14.89
N PHE A 184 14.71 -2.54 15.77
CA PHE A 184 14.77 -3.61 16.75
C PHE A 184 13.78 -4.71 16.35
N LEU A 185 14.28 -5.94 16.30
CA LEU A 185 13.55 -7.11 15.81
C LEU A 185 13.09 -8.01 16.97
N SER A 186 12.03 -8.79 16.73
CA SER A 186 11.46 -9.69 17.73
C SER A 186 12.40 -10.81 18.20
N ASN A 187 13.39 -11.16 17.38
CA ASN A 187 14.40 -12.17 17.68
C ASN A 187 15.59 -11.62 18.49
N GLY A 188 15.49 -10.43 19.06
CA GLY A 188 16.55 -9.76 19.83
C GLY A 188 17.64 -9.10 19.02
N ARG A 189 17.66 -9.27 17.69
CA ARG A 189 18.61 -8.61 16.81
C ARG A 189 18.20 -7.16 16.52
N SER A 190 19.18 -6.35 16.11
CA SER A 190 18.92 -5.02 15.60
C SER A 190 19.76 -4.73 14.35
N ILE A 191 19.28 -3.82 13.50
CA ILE A 191 19.97 -3.41 12.28
C ILE A 191 20.15 -1.88 12.33
N GLU A 192 21.40 -1.43 12.25
CA GLU A 192 21.71 -0.01 12.11
C GLU A 192 21.52 0.42 10.67
N THR A 193 20.73 1.47 10.45
CA THR A 193 20.36 1.96 9.12
C THR A 193 19.88 3.40 9.20
N ASN A 194 20.10 4.16 8.14
CA ASN A 194 19.49 5.47 7.92
C ASN A 194 18.21 5.38 7.05
N THR A 195 17.95 4.22 6.43
CA THR A 195 16.85 4.06 5.47
C THR A 195 15.93 2.94 5.92
N ILE A 196 14.79 3.31 6.45
CA ILE A 196 13.73 2.38 6.89
C ILE A 196 12.47 2.69 6.09
N ILE A 197 11.95 1.69 5.38
CA ILE A 197 10.75 1.84 4.57
C ILE A 197 9.70 0.86 5.10
N SER A 198 8.58 1.42 5.54
CA SER A 198 7.45 0.65 6.05
C SER A 198 6.41 0.43 4.97
N THR A 199 6.11 -0.83 4.69
CA THR A 199 5.01 -1.25 3.84
C THR A 199 3.92 -1.98 4.62
N ILE A 200 4.00 -1.94 5.95
CA ILE A 200 3.06 -2.57 6.88
C ILE A 200 2.06 -1.57 7.45
N GLY A 201 0.96 -2.10 7.92
CA GLY A 201 -0.10 -1.31 8.54
C GLY A 201 -0.89 -0.49 7.52
N SER A 202 -2.15 -0.84 7.36
CA SER A 202 -3.11 -0.05 6.58
C SER A 202 -4.36 0.21 7.39
N THR A 203 -4.90 1.41 7.27
CA THR A 203 -6.12 1.82 7.96
C THR A 203 -6.89 2.81 7.11
N VAL A 204 -8.18 2.98 7.38
CA VAL A 204 -8.93 4.09 6.80
C VAL A 204 -8.49 5.41 7.41
N SER A 205 -8.71 6.50 6.69
CA SER A 205 -8.36 7.85 7.13
C SER A 205 -9.03 8.23 8.46
N LYS A 206 -8.42 9.18 9.16
CA LYS A 206 -8.98 9.74 10.40
C LYS A 206 -10.40 10.27 10.20
N ILE A 207 -10.69 10.86 9.05
CA ILE A 207 -12.00 11.41 8.70
C ILE A 207 -13.06 10.30 8.69
N ILE A 208 -12.76 9.14 8.10
CA ILE A 208 -13.66 7.98 8.12
C ILE A 208 -13.90 7.50 9.55
N LYS A 209 -12.84 7.42 10.37
CA LYS A 209 -12.97 6.98 11.77
C LYS A 209 -13.85 7.92 12.60
N GLN A 210 -13.83 9.21 12.31
CA GLN A 210 -14.58 10.25 13.05
C GLN A 210 -15.99 10.49 12.51
N SER A 211 -16.31 10.04 11.30
CA SER A 211 -17.60 10.32 10.64
C SER A 211 -18.80 9.57 11.20
N GLY A 212 -18.61 8.62 12.12
CA GLY A 212 -19.68 7.77 12.64
C GLY A 212 -20.12 6.64 11.69
N LEU A 213 -19.36 6.37 10.63
CA LEU A 213 -19.60 5.24 9.74
C LEU A 213 -19.37 3.91 10.47
N PRO A 214 -20.17 2.85 10.19
CA PRO A 214 -19.94 1.53 10.77
C PRO A 214 -18.63 0.92 10.26
N LEU A 215 -17.73 0.58 11.18
CA LEU A 215 -16.41 0.02 10.86
C LEU A 215 -16.24 -1.39 11.43
N LYS A 216 -15.56 -2.25 10.67
CA LYS A 216 -15.05 -3.56 11.11
C LYS A 216 -13.66 -3.79 10.53
N ASN A 217 -12.71 -4.25 11.34
CA ASN A 217 -11.32 -4.45 10.92
C ASN A 217 -10.70 -3.21 10.23
N GLY A 218 -11.04 -2.01 10.72
CA GLY A 218 -10.56 -0.76 10.15
C GLY A 218 -11.11 -0.40 8.76
N LYS A 219 -12.25 -0.99 8.34
CA LYS A 219 -12.91 -0.72 7.05
C LYS A 219 -14.38 -0.44 7.23
N ILE A 220 -14.98 0.31 6.31
CA ILE A 220 -16.41 0.62 6.28
C ILE A 220 -17.19 -0.65 5.90
N ILE A 221 -18.15 -1.04 6.73
CA ILE A 221 -18.97 -2.22 6.48
C ILE A 221 -20.03 -1.88 5.43
N THR A 222 -20.11 -2.68 4.37
CA THR A 222 -21.17 -2.59 3.36
C THR A 222 -21.98 -3.87 3.26
N ASN A 223 -23.15 -3.77 2.64
CA ASN A 223 -23.86 -4.93 2.13
C ASN A 223 -23.30 -5.35 0.76
N GLU A 224 -23.82 -6.42 0.18
CA GLU A 224 -23.44 -6.94 -1.14
C GLU A 224 -23.77 -6.00 -2.31
N PHE A 225 -24.59 -4.97 -2.08
CA PHE A 225 -24.97 -3.95 -3.06
C PHE A 225 -24.05 -2.71 -3.02
N LEU A 226 -23.04 -2.70 -2.17
CA LEU A 226 -22.06 -1.62 -1.93
C LEU A 226 -22.63 -0.45 -1.09
N GLN A 227 -23.80 -0.61 -0.47
CA GLN A 227 -24.36 0.35 0.48
C GLN A 227 -23.71 0.17 1.85
N VAL A 228 -23.41 1.27 2.52
CA VAL A 228 -22.99 1.25 3.91
C VAL A 228 -24.14 0.78 4.79
N LEU A 229 -23.87 -0.14 5.71
CA LEU A 229 -24.91 -0.70 6.58
C LEU A 229 -25.66 0.39 7.34
N HIS A 230 -26.98 0.27 7.40
CA HIS A 230 -27.90 1.18 8.07
C HIS A 230 -27.96 2.61 7.50
N LEU A 231 -27.39 2.85 6.29
CA LEU A 231 -27.40 4.15 5.62
C LEU A 231 -27.94 4.01 4.19
N GLU A 232 -29.08 4.61 3.89
CA GLU A 232 -29.75 4.38 2.61
C GLU A 232 -29.02 4.93 1.38
N ASN A 233 -28.39 6.10 1.49
CA ASN A 233 -27.81 6.82 0.35
C ASN A 233 -26.30 7.03 0.50
N VAL A 234 -25.65 6.23 1.35
CA VAL A 234 -24.21 6.23 1.54
C VAL A 234 -23.64 4.92 1.04
N TRP A 235 -22.61 5.01 0.23
CA TRP A 235 -21.97 3.90 -0.46
C TRP A 235 -20.47 3.92 -0.18
N ALA A 236 -19.84 2.76 -0.15
CA ALA A 236 -18.40 2.69 -0.01
C ALA A 236 -17.80 1.62 -0.93
N ILE A 237 -16.66 1.94 -1.54
CA ILE A 237 -15.94 1.08 -2.48
C ILE A 237 -14.42 1.17 -2.29
N GLY A 238 -13.70 0.24 -2.94
CA GLY A 238 -12.24 0.18 -2.91
C GLY A 238 -11.70 -0.23 -1.55
N ASP A 239 -10.46 0.14 -1.28
CA ASP A 239 -9.69 -0.34 -0.13
C ASP A 239 -10.27 0.10 1.23
N SER A 240 -11.04 1.19 1.26
CA SER A 240 -11.71 1.67 2.47
C SER A 240 -12.93 0.85 2.90
N ALA A 241 -13.45 -0.02 2.03
CA ALA A 241 -14.69 -0.75 2.25
C ALA A 241 -14.48 -2.25 2.50
N LEU A 242 -15.30 -2.83 3.36
CA LEU A 242 -15.38 -4.27 3.60
C LEU A 242 -16.62 -4.80 2.87
N ILE A 243 -16.42 -5.22 1.62
CA ILE A 243 -17.49 -5.58 0.69
C ILE A 243 -17.61 -7.10 0.60
N PRO A 244 -18.78 -7.68 0.93
CA PRO A 244 -19.03 -9.12 0.76
C PRO A 244 -18.84 -9.56 -0.69
N ASN A 245 -18.19 -10.70 -0.90
CA ASN A 245 -18.00 -11.28 -2.23
C ASN A 245 -18.06 -12.81 -2.18
N LYS A 246 -19.16 -13.37 -2.61
CA LYS A 246 -19.44 -14.82 -2.54
C LYS A 246 -18.64 -15.65 -3.57
N LEU A 247 -17.96 -15.03 -4.55
CA LEU A 247 -17.23 -15.76 -5.59
C LEU A 247 -15.75 -15.97 -5.28
N ASP A 248 -15.21 -15.25 -4.32
CA ASP A 248 -13.79 -15.35 -3.92
C ASP A 248 -13.71 -16.04 -2.55
N ILE A 249 -14.11 -17.30 -2.53
CA ILE A 249 -14.23 -18.11 -1.31
C ILE A 249 -12.89 -18.79 -1.02
N ASN A 250 -11.88 -18.00 -0.67
CA ASN A 250 -10.75 -18.51 0.09
C ASN A 250 -10.89 -17.95 1.51
N ASP A 251 -11.49 -18.70 2.45
CA ASP A 251 -11.62 -18.41 3.89
C ASP A 251 -11.97 -16.97 4.33
N TYR A 252 -12.02 -16.02 3.41
CA TYR A 252 -12.31 -14.63 3.66
C TYR A 252 -13.45 -14.12 2.76
N PRO A 253 -14.67 -13.93 3.31
CA PRO A 253 -15.87 -13.69 2.52
C PRO A 253 -15.97 -12.25 1.96
N TYR A 254 -14.88 -11.52 1.87
CA TYR A 254 -14.85 -10.13 1.45
C TYR A 254 -13.85 -9.89 0.31
N SER A 255 -14.11 -8.85 -0.46
CA SER A 255 -13.23 -8.40 -1.55
C SER A 255 -11.87 -7.95 -1.02
N PRO A 256 -10.74 -8.40 -1.62
CA PRO A 256 -9.42 -7.89 -1.28
C PRO A 256 -9.25 -6.43 -1.73
N PRO A 257 -8.40 -5.64 -1.03
CA PRO A 257 -8.15 -4.24 -1.34
C PRO A 257 -7.20 -4.10 -2.54
N THR A 258 -7.73 -4.23 -3.75
CA THR A 258 -6.96 -4.09 -4.99
C THR A 258 -7.68 -3.24 -6.02
N ALA A 259 -6.92 -2.57 -6.89
CA ALA A 259 -7.46 -1.77 -7.99
C ALA A 259 -8.39 -2.59 -8.91
N GLN A 260 -8.08 -3.89 -9.07
CA GLN A 260 -8.87 -4.82 -9.86
C GLN A 260 -10.32 -4.91 -9.35
N PHE A 261 -10.49 -4.98 -8.02
CA PHE A 261 -11.81 -5.01 -7.39
C PHE A 261 -12.45 -3.62 -7.39
N ALA A 262 -11.71 -2.58 -7.00
CA ALA A 262 -12.21 -1.21 -6.90
C ALA A 262 -12.84 -0.70 -8.20
N VAL A 263 -12.21 -0.96 -9.36
CA VAL A 263 -12.74 -0.57 -10.68
C VAL A 263 -14.07 -1.28 -10.99
N ARG A 264 -14.22 -2.54 -10.61
CA ARG A 264 -15.46 -3.30 -10.85
C ARG A 264 -16.57 -2.91 -9.88
N GLN A 265 -16.22 -2.65 -8.65
CA GLN A 265 -17.12 -2.09 -7.65
C GLN A 265 -17.67 -0.74 -8.12
N ALA A 266 -16.81 0.16 -8.63
CA ALA A 266 -17.23 1.46 -9.16
C ALA A 266 -18.23 1.33 -10.32
N LYS A 267 -17.99 0.41 -11.25
CA LYS A 267 -18.92 0.13 -12.38
C LYS A 267 -20.27 -0.38 -11.92
N LEU A 268 -20.30 -1.27 -10.92
CA LEU A 268 -21.55 -1.78 -10.35
C LEU A 268 -22.25 -0.70 -9.54
N LEU A 269 -21.51 0.06 -8.73
CA LEU A 269 -22.05 1.13 -7.92
C LEU A 269 -22.81 2.17 -8.76
N ALA A 270 -22.23 2.61 -9.87
CA ALA A 270 -22.90 3.53 -10.78
C ALA A 270 -24.26 3.00 -11.25
N LYS A 271 -24.32 1.69 -11.59
CA LYS A 271 -25.59 1.03 -11.95
C LYS A 271 -26.57 0.97 -10.78
N ASN A 272 -26.08 0.64 -9.58
CA ASN A 272 -26.92 0.53 -8.40
C ASN A 272 -27.50 1.87 -7.95
N ILE A 273 -26.78 2.97 -8.07
CA ILE A 273 -27.34 4.31 -7.81
C ILE A 273 -28.48 4.63 -8.78
N ILE A 274 -28.30 4.33 -10.07
CA ILE A 274 -29.37 4.52 -11.08
C ILE A 274 -30.58 3.65 -10.76
N LEU A 275 -30.37 2.36 -10.47
CA LEU A 275 -31.45 1.43 -10.12
C LEU A 275 -32.20 1.88 -8.87
N LYS A 276 -31.49 2.39 -7.87
CA LYS A 276 -32.11 2.92 -6.65
C LYS A 276 -32.99 4.12 -6.94
N ASN A 277 -32.53 5.07 -7.76
CA ASN A 277 -33.35 6.23 -8.17
C ASN A 277 -34.59 5.82 -8.98
N MET A 278 -34.48 4.70 -9.73
CA MET A 278 -35.61 4.13 -10.46
C MET A 278 -36.50 3.23 -9.60
N LYS A 279 -36.23 3.09 -8.29
CA LYS A 279 -36.91 2.17 -7.37
C LYS A 279 -36.89 0.70 -7.85
N LYS A 280 -35.81 0.28 -8.51
CA LYS A 280 -35.57 -1.08 -9.00
C LYS A 280 -34.63 -1.85 -8.07
N ASN A 281 -34.67 -3.19 -8.18
CA ASN A 281 -33.80 -4.07 -7.41
C ASN A 281 -32.33 -3.81 -7.71
N LEU A 282 -31.52 -3.69 -6.67
CA LEU A 282 -30.09 -3.54 -6.76
C LEU A 282 -29.41 -4.86 -7.16
N ARG A 283 -28.20 -4.77 -7.69
CA ARG A 283 -27.38 -5.91 -8.11
C ARG A 283 -26.27 -6.18 -7.11
N GLU A 284 -26.08 -7.44 -6.75
CA GLU A 284 -25.00 -7.89 -5.87
C GLU A 284 -23.64 -7.76 -6.56
N PHE A 285 -22.62 -7.44 -5.76
CA PHE A 285 -21.25 -7.51 -6.20
C PHE A 285 -20.76 -8.95 -6.23
N ARG A 286 -20.37 -9.42 -7.40
CA ARG A 286 -19.80 -10.75 -7.63
C ARG A 286 -18.64 -10.64 -8.60
N TYR A 287 -17.43 -10.94 -8.11
CA TYR A 287 -16.24 -10.91 -8.95
C TYR A 287 -15.19 -11.92 -8.47
N LYS A 288 -14.64 -12.69 -9.39
CA LYS A 288 -13.53 -13.60 -9.15
C LYS A 288 -12.22 -12.94 -9.60
N SER A 289 -11.20 -12.96 -8.73
CA SER A 289 -9.88 -12.43 -9.05
C SER A 289 -9.30 -13.07 -10.31
N LYS A 290 -8.67 -12.26 -11.16
CA LYS A 290 -7.91 -12.75 -12.33
C LYS A 290 -6.48 -13.12 -11.97
N GLY A 291 -6.07 -12.87 -10.73
CA GLY A 291 -4.72 -13.09 -10.23
C GLY A 291 -4.03 -11.81 -9.77
N SER A 292 -2.80 -11.96 -9.35
CA SER A 292 -1.92 -10.88 -8.87
C SER A 292 -0.50 -11.12 -9.33
N LEU A 293 0.22 -10.06 -9.66
CA LEU A 293 1.60 -10.09 -10.10
C LEU A 293 2.43 -9.15 -9.22
N ALA A 294 3.69 -9.48 -8.99
CA ALA A 294 4.67 -8.64 -8.30
C ALA A 294 5.98 -8.59 -9.09
N SER A 295 6.58 -7.40 -9.17
CA SER A 295 7.94 -7.21 -9.65
C SER A 295 8.94 -7.57 -8.55
N LEU A 296 9.98 -8.33 -8.89
CA LEU A 296 11.14 -8.59 -8.04
C LEU A 296 12.35 -7.76 -8.45
N GLY A 297 12.13 -6.71 -9.22
CA GLY A 297 13.12 -5.91 -9.92
C GLY A 297 13.25 -6.30 -11.40
N SER A 298 14.18 -5.67 -12.11
CA SER A 298 14.32 -5.80 -13.57
C SER A 298 14.33 -7.24 -14.08
N LYS A 299 13.49 -7.52 -15.07
CA LYS A 299 13.36 -8.82 -15.77
C LYS A 299 12.98 -10.00 -14.84
N LYS A 300 12.49 -9.73 -13.66
CA LYS A 300 12.04 -10.73 -12.68
C LYS A 300 10.68 -10.34 -12.12
N GLY A 301 9.70 -11.18 -12.36
CA GLY A 301 8.37 -11.07 -11.79
C GLY A 301 7.88 -12.40 -11.26
N VAL A 302 6.84 -12.35 -10.47
CA VAL A 302 6.13 -13.53 -9.95
C VAL A 302 4.66 -13.23 -9.83
N GLY A 303 3.85 -14.27 -9.82
CA GLY A 303 2.46 -14.13 -9.48
C GLY A 303 1.59 -15.27 -9.97
N LYS A 304 0.30 -15.04 -9.91
CA LYS A 304 -0.73 -15.96 -10.35
C LYS A 304 -1.64 -15.28 -11.35
N ILE A 305 -1.92 -15.93 -12.47
CA ILE A 305 -2.89 -15.50 -13.47
C ILE A 305 -3.92 -16.62 -13.60
N TYR A 306 -5.16 -16.35 -13.19
CA TYR A 306 -6.20 -17.35 -13.03
C TYR A 306 -5.74 -18.54 -12.15
N PHE A 307 -5.40 -19.68 -12.78
CA PHE A 307 -4.93 -20.89 -12.10
C PHE A 307 -3.44 -21.13 -12.26
N PHE A 308 -2.75 -20.35 -13.08
CA PHE A 308 -1.35 -20.58 -13.44
C PHE A 308 -0.42 -19.70 -12.61
N ASN A 309 0.59 -20.31 -12.00
CA ASN A 309 1.72 -19.63 -11.43
C ASN A 309 2.65 -19.17 -12.56
N VAL A 310 3.02 -17.90 -12.57
CA VAL A 310 3.94 -17.31 -13.55
C VAL A 310 5.17 -16.74 -12.84
N LYS A 311 6.34 -16.90 -13.46
CA LYS A 311 7.63 -16.56 -12.86
C LYS A 311 8.61 -15.99 -13.90
N GLY A 312 9.60 -15.25 -13.43
CA GLY A 312 10.71 -14.77 -14.23
C GLY A 312 10.34 -13.67 -15.20
N LEU A 313 10.92 -13.70 -16.40
CA LEU A 313 10.75 -12.68 -17.42
C LEU A 313 9.29 -12.58 -17.90
N LEU A 314 8.62 -13.72 -18.07
CA LEU A 314 7.22 -13.76 -18.50
C LEU A 314 6.31 -12.98 -17.53
N ALA A 315 6.45 -13.26 -16.24
CA ALA A 315 5.66 -12.55 -15.20
C ALA A 315 6.02 -11.06 -15.09
N TRP A 316 7.19 -10.66 -15.53
CA TRP A 316 7.62 -9.25 -15.51
C TRP A 316 7.12 -8.46 -16.74
N ILE A 317 6.93 -9.12 -17.89
CA ILE A 317 6.42 -8.49 -19.13
C ILE A 317 4.91 -8.30 -19.09
N ILE A 318 4.15 -9.22 -18.44
CA ILE A 318 2.69 -9.16 -18.29
C ILE A 318 2.28 -8.05 -17.34
#